data_ae3db97ddb8ff23de98db05e4261acde
#
_entry.id   ae3db97ddb8ff23de98db05e4261acde
#
_cell.length_a   1.000
_cell.length_b   1.000
_cell.length_c   1.000
_cell.angle_alpha   90.00
_cell.angle_beta   90.00
_cell.angle_gamma   90.00
#
_symmetry.space_group_name_H-M   'P 1'
#
loop_
_entity.id
_entity.type
_entity.pdbx_description
1 polymer ?
#
loop_
_entity_poly.entity_id
_entity_poly.type
_entity_poly.pdbx_seq_one_letter_code
_entity_poly.pdbx_strand_id
1 'polypeptide(L)'
;FCVGEAGAIFLLINPGSGPAGCGEAQTGKADDAYASYYNPAGLGFLEGTEVVLQHVNWLPNLVDDVFYDFLGFRHEVPGLGTFGGHVIYLNLGEQTGMDELGNETENWSSYMTALTASYGTQLSENQSIGMNFKVFHQKLADGSATANESGKPYSTDFAFDVGYMKKFGKRNQHQFGLAIQNIGPPIDFLDAEQ
;
A
#
# COMPACT_ATOMS: atom_id res chain seq x y z
N PHE A 1 -21.12 2.88 -17.52
CA PHE A 1 -19.72 2.95 -17.09
C PHE A 1 -19.73 3.43 -15.64
N CYS A 2 -19.68 2.49 -14.67
CA CYS A 2 -19.29 2.85 -13.31
C CYS A 2 -17.85 3.37 -13.40
N VAL A 3 -17.64 4.60 -13.04
CA VAL A 3 -16.33 5.12 -12.70
C VAL A 3 -15.99 4.40 -11.39
N GLY A 4 -15.01 3.48 -11.40
CA GLY A 4 -14.67 2.70 -10.23
C GLY A 4 -14.30 3.63 -9.08
N GLU A 5 -15.08 3.61 -8.03
CA GLU A 5 -14.68 4.20 -6.77
C GLU A 5 -13.44 3.44 -6.29
N ALA A 6 -12.42 4.18 -5.84
CA ALA A 6 -11.19 3.57 -5.34
C ALA A 6 -11.49 2.91 -3.98
N GLY A 7 -11.90 1.65 -4.00
CA GLY A 7 -12.33 0.92 -2.80
C GLY A 7 -11.23 0.72 -1.75
N ALA A 8 -9.95 0.92 -2.10
CA ALA A 8 -8.81 0.77 -1.19
C ALA A 8 -7.87 1.99 -1.23
N ILE A 9 -8.41 3.16 -0.92
CA ILE A 9 -7.69 4.44 -0.95
C ILE A 9 -6.42 4.44 -0.09
N PHE A 10 -6.39 3.69 1.01
CA PHE A 10 -5.24 3.62 1.90
C PHE A 10 -3.98 3.04 1.23
N LEU A 11 -4.13 2.25 0.15
CA LEU A 11 -3.02 1.75 -0.65
C LEU A 11 -2.32 2.87 -1.46
N LEU A 12 -2.91 4.05 -1.56
CA LEU A 12 -2.35 5.23 -2.23
C LEU A 12 -1.62 6.17 -1.28
N ILE A 13 -1.57 5.84 0.02
CA ILE A 13 -0.84 6.65 1.01
C ILE A 13 0.64 6.34 0.86
N ASN A 14 1.38 7.32 0.37
CA ASN A 14 2.80 7.19 0.04
C ASN A 14 3.68 7.13 1.30
N PRO A 15 4.42 6.03 1.52
CA PRO A 15 5.34 5.92 2.65
C PRO A 15 6.68 6.58 2.38
N GLY A 16 7.37 6.95 3.45
CA GLY A 16 8.76 7.36 3.42
C GLY A 16 8.97 8.88 3.45
N SER A 17 9.71 9.36 4.46
CA SER A 17 10.09 10.77 4.54
C SER A 17 11.06 11.18 3.42
N GLY A 18 11.95 10.27 2.99
CA GLY A 18 12.82 10.48 1.84
C GLY A 18 12.05 10.66 0.53
N PRO A 19 11.16 9.72 0.18
CA PRO A 19 10.21 9.87 -0.93
C PRO A 19 9.41 11.17 -0.88
N ALA A 20 8.80 11.48 0.27
CA ALA A 20 8.04 12.72 0.45
C ALA A 20 8.89 13.98 0.20
N GLY A 21 10.14 14.00 0.69
CA GLY A 21 11.08 15.09 0.45
C GLY A 21 11.49 15.26 -1.02
N CYS A 22 11.34 14.22 -1.83
CA CYS A 22 11.56 14.23 -3.29
C CYS A 22 10.26 14.48 -4.08
N GLY A 23 9.18 14.93 -3.43
CA GLY A 23 7.88 15.12 -4.07
C GLY A 23 7.28 13.82 -4.60
N GLU A 24 7.56 12.70 -3.93
CA GLU A 24 7.08 11.34 -4.26
C GLU A 24 7.54 10.82 -5.65
N ALA A 25 8.56 11.45 -6.23
CA ALA A 25 9.12 11.08 -7.54
C ALA A 25 9.98 9.81 -7.45
N GLN A 26 9.41 8.70 -6.95
CA GLN A 26 10.12 7.46 -6.65
C GLN A 26 9.98 6.37 -7.71
N THR A 27 8.99 6.42 -8.59
CA THR A 27 8.76 5.37 -9.60
C THR A 27 9.98 5.10 -10.48
N GLY A 28 10.75 6.13 -10.80
CA GLY A 28 12.00 6.03 -11.57
C GLY A 28 13.27 5.94 -10.72
N LYS A 29 13.18 6.20 -9.40
CA LYS A 29 14.31 6.14 -8.47
C LYS A 29 14.39 4.77 -7.77
N ALA A 30 13.35 4.38 -7.04
CA ALA A 30 13.12 3.08 -6.37
C ALA A 30 14.40 2.37 -5.91
N ASP A 31 15.24 3.09 -5.10
CA ASP A 31 16.62 2.72 -4.80
C ASP A 31 16.83 2.27 -3.32
N ASP A 32 15.75 1.94 -2.64
CA ASP A 32 15.71 1.47 -1.25
C ASP A 32 14.58 0.44 -1.02
N ALA A 33 14.32 0.03 0.21
CA ALA A 33 13.26 -0.94 0.54
C ALA A 33 11.83 -0.42 0.25
N TYR A 34 11.63 0.89 0.06
CA TYR A 34 10.36 1.43 -0.42
C TYR A 34 10.09 1.09 -1.90
N ALA A 35 11.07 0.53 -2.64
CA ALA A 35 10.86 0.04 -3.99
C ALA A 35 9.71 -0.97 -4.08
N SER A 36 9.50 -1.79 -3.05
CA SER A 36 8.36 -2.71 -2.95
C SER A 36 6.99 -2.01 -3.05
N TYR A 37 6.92 -0.73 -2.65
CA TYR A 37 5.71 0.08 -2.76
C TYR A 37 5.64 0.86 -4.07
N TYR A 38 6.71 1.61 -4.42
CA TYR A 38 6.68 2.55 -5.54
C TYR A 38 6.86 1.92 -6.92
N ASN A 39 7.82 0.99 -7.03
CA ASN A 39 8.10 0.27 -8.28
C ASN A 39 8.91 -0.99 -7.96
N PRO A 40 8.32 -2.19 -7.97
CA PRO A 40 9.03 -3.43 -7.63
C PRO A 40 10.21 -3.75 -8.57
N ALA A 41 10.27 -3.15 -9.76
CA ALA A 41 11.43 -3.29 -10.65
C ALA A 41 12.70 -2.69 -10.04
N GLY A 42 12.60 -1.69 -9.16
CA GLY A 42 13.73 -1.14 -8.44
C GLY A 42 14.49 -2.19 -7.65
N LEU A 43 13.79 -3.17 -7.07
CA LEU A 43 14.39 -4.28 -6.32
C LEU A 43 15.45 -5.03 -7.13
N GLY A 44 15.25 -5.17 -8.46
CA GLY A 44 16.21 -5.88 -9.33
C GLY A 44 17.60 -5.23 -9.39
N PHE A 45 17.75 -3.97 -8.99
CA PHE A 45 19.04 -3.26 -8.95
C PHE A 45 19.62 -3.14 -7.56
N LEU A 46 18.94 -3.67 -6.54
CA LEU A 46 19.32 -3.50 -5.14
C LEU A 46 20.03 -4.74 -4.61
N GLU A 47 21.17 -4.52 -3.97
CA GLU A 47 22.01 -5.54 -3.38
C GLU A 47 21.86 -5.58 -1.84
N GLY A 48 22.10 -6.75 -1.25
CA GLY A 48 22.10 -6.94 0.18
C GLY A 48 20.71 -6.97 0.82
N THR A 49 20.65 -6.63 2.11
CA THR A 49 19.44 -6.68 2.93
C THR A 49 19.14 -5.30 3.51
N GLU A 50 17.88 -4.89 3.50
CA GLU A 50 17.43 -3.65 4.12
C GLU A 50 16.05 -3.82 4.75
N VAL A 51 15.86 -3.13 5.88
CA VAL A 51 14.57 -3.00 6.57
C VAL A 51 14.31 -1.52 6.78
N VAL A 52 13.10 -1.11 6.50
CA VAL A 52 12.63 0.26 6.78
C VAL A 52 11.39 0.19 7.64
N LEU A 53 11.31 1.10 8.60
CA LEU A 53 10.15 1.25 9.49
C LEU A 53 9.75 2.72 9.51
N GLN A 54 8.46 2.97 9.39
CA GLN A 54 7.89 4.30 9.52
C GLN A 54 6.63 4.23 10.38
N HIS A 55 6.53 5.19 11.30
CA HIS A 55 5.34 5.46 12.09
C HIS A 55 4.96 6.93 11.92
N VAL A 56 3.70 7.20 11.63
CA VAL A 56 3.18 8.56 11.47
C VAL A 56 1.87 8.69 12.24
N ASN A 57 1.89 9.50 13.30
CA ASN A 57 0.65 9.95 13.94
C ASN A 57 -0.09 10.89 13.02
N TRP A 58 -1.31 10.57 12.68
CA TRP A 58 -2.15 11.40 11.80
C TRP A 58 -3.00 12.36 12.65
N LEU A 59 -2.97 13.65 12.31
CA LEU A 59 -3.72 14.69 13.02
C LEU A 59 -3.47 14.72 14.54
N PRO A 60 -2.22 14.70 15.04
CA PRO A 60 -1.89 14.48 16.46
C PRO A 60 -2.42 15.55 17.41
N ASN A 61 -2.95 16.68 16.91
CA ASN A 61 -3.60 17.72 17.71
C ASN A 61 -5.13 17.63 17.73
N LEU A 62 -5.71 16.67 17.02
CA LEU A 62 -7.15 16.49 16.91
C LEU A 62 -7.59 15.13 17.47
N VAL A 63 -6.83 14.07 17.18
CA VAL A 63 -7.07 12.70 17.60
C VAL A 63 -5.73 12.04 17.96
N ASP A 64 -5.72 11.21 19.00
CA ASP A 64 -4.49 10.59 19.51
C ASP A 64 -4.31 9.16 19.01
N ASP A 65 -5.34 8.58 18.40
CA ASP A 65 -5.42 7.15 18.05
C ASP A 65 -5.42 6.87 16.55
N VAL A 66 -5.26 7.90 15.70
CA VAL A 66 -5.13 7.73 14.24
C VAL A 66 -3.66 7.74 13.83
N PHE A 67 -3.18 6.62 13.26
CA PHE A 67 -1.79 6.51 12.83
C PHE A 67 -1.62 5.58 11.62
N TYR A 68 -0.52 5.77 10.92
CA TYR A 68 -0.09 4.97 9.78
C TYR A 68 1.28 4.37 10.06
N ASP A 69 1.37 3.05 9.91
CA ASP A 69 2.60 2.28 10.03
C ASP A 69 2.97 1.65 8.69
N PHE A 70 4.25 1.70 8.37
CA PHE A 70 4.83 1.01 7.24
C PHE A 70 6.09 0.26 7.67
N LEU A 71 6.14 -1.04 7.36
CA LEU A 71 7.31 -1.88 7.52
C LEU A 71 7.68 -2.45 6.15
N GLY A 72 8.86 -2.08 5.62
CA GLY A 72 9.39 -2.59 4.37
C GLY A 72 10.62 -3.45 4.59
N PHE A 73 10.79 -4.47 3.75
CA PHE A 73 11.91 -5.40 3.79
C PHE A 73 12.35 -5.76 2.37
N ARG A 74 13.65 -5.93 2.17
CA ARG A 74 14.22 -6.54 0.97
C ARG A 74 15.47 -7.36 1.30
N HIS A 75 15.70 -8.40 0.50
CA HIS A 75 16.87 -9.25 0.57
C HIS A 75 17.26 -9.77 -0.82
N GLU A 76 18.48 -9.52 -1.20
CA GLU A 76 19.04 -10.05 -2.44
C GLU A 76 19.43 -11.51 -2.30
N VAL A 77 19.07 -12.31 -3.28
CA VAL A 77 19.56 -13.67 -3.48
C VAL A 77 20.44 -13.70 -4.73
N PRO A 78 21.77 -13.78 -4.59
CA PRO A 78 22.69 -13.72 -5.72
C PRO A 78 22.35 -14.71 -6.83
N GLY A 79 22.25 -14.21 -8.04
CA GLY A 79 21.93 -15.00 -9.24
C GLY A 79 20.46 -15.31 -9.44
N LEU A 80 19.57 -14.93 -8.49
CA LEU A 80 18.13 -15.12 -8.59
C LEU A 80 17.39 -13.79 -8.69
N GLY A 81 17.78 -12.80 -7.91
CA GLY A 81 17.15 -11.49 -7.82
C GLY A 81 16.88 -11.10 -6.37
N THR A 82 16.09 -10.04 -6.17
CA THR A 82 15.77 -9.51 -4.84
C THR A 82 14.32 -9.79 -4.49
N PHE A 83 14.14 -10.46 -3.37
CA PHE A 83 12.84 -10.63 -2.72
C PHE A 83 12.63 -9.48 -1.73
N GLY A 84 11.40 -9.09 -1.59
CA GLY A 84 11.02 -8.04 -0.66
C GLY A 84 9.54 -8.08 -0.33
N GLY A 85 9.09 -7.02 0.30
CA GLY A 85 7.69 -6.84 0.63
C GLY A 85 7.52 -5.74 1.63
N HIS A 86 6.27 -5.48 1.96
CA HIS A 86 5.92 -4.51 2.97
C HIS A 86 4.58 -4.83 3.64
N VAL A 87 4.44 -4.31 4.84
CA VAL A 87 3.17 -4.28 5.57
C VAL A 87 2.77 -2.82 5.75
N ILE A 88 1.50 -2.54 5.47
CA ILE A 88 0.84 -1.27 5.77
C ILE A 88 -0.20 -1.54 6.85
N TYR A 89 -0.24 -0.69 7.86
CA TYR A 89 -1.31 -0.67 8.85
C TYR A 89 -1.77 0.78 9.07
N LEU A 90 -3.03 1.05 8.76
CA LEU A 90 -3.68 2.33 9.01
C LEU A 90 -4.74 2.12 10.09
N ASN A 91 -4.53 2.71 11.25
CA ASN A 91 -5.54 2.79 12.31
C ASN A 91 -6.34 4.08 12.16
N LEU A 92 -7.66 3.96 12.10
CA LEU A 92 -8.58 5.10 12.02
C LEU A 92 -9.22 5.44 13.36
N GLY A 93 -8.74 4.78 14.43
CA GLY A 93 -9.17 5.01 15.80
C GLY A 93 -10.52 4.40 16.17
N GLU A 94 -11.00 4.78 17.35
CA GLU A 94 -12.34 4.42 17.83
C GLU A 94 -13.36 5.44 17.36
N GLN A 95 -14.53 4.95 16.97
CA GLN A 95 -15.67 5.75 16.54
C GLN A 95 -16.87 5.43 17.42
N THR A 96 -17.58 6.47 17.84
CA THR A 96 -18.82 6.34 18.65
C THR A 96 -20.01 6.42 17.72
N GLY A 97 -20.83 5.39 17.71
CA GLY A 97 -22.11 5.38 17.01
C GLY A 97 -23.11 6.32 17.68
N MET A 98 -23.99 6.90 16.87
CA MET A 98 -25.13 7.69 17.35
C MET A 98 -26.42 7.21 16.68
N ASP A 99 -27.49 7.14 17.46
CA ASP A 99 -28.83 6.88 16.94
C ASP A 99 -29.45 8.13 16.28
N GLU A 100 -30.61 7.99 15.66
CA GLU A 100 -31.34 9.11 15.03
C GLU A 100 -31.75 10.21 16.03
N LEU A 101 -31.73 9.92 17.32
CA LEU A 101 -32.07 10.85 18.41
C LEU A 101 -30.83 11.52 18.99
N GLY A 102 -29.61 11.15 18.53
CA GLY A 102 -28.34 11.66 19.02
C GLY A 102 -27.84 11.01 20.29
N ASN A 103 -28.37 9.84 20.68
CA ASN A 103 -27.84 9.08 21.81
C ASN A 103 -26.65 8.24 21.33
N GLU A 104 -25.63 8.15 22.18
CA GLU A 104 -24.49 7.27 21.93
C GLU A 104 -24.92 5.80 21.92
N THR A 105 -24.45 5.08 20.91
CA THR A 105 -24.65 3.64 20.76
C THR A 105 -23.34 2.88 21.00
N GLU A 106 -23.06 1.80 20.28
CA GLU A 106 -21.84 1.03 20.43
C GLU A 106 -20.64 1.74 19.81
N ASN A 107 -19.46 1.60 20.44
CA ASN A 107 -18.19 2.04 19.90
C ASN A 107 -17.57 0.94 19.04
N TRP A 108 -16.92 1.32 17.94
CA TRP A 108 -16.14 0.38 17.12
C TRP A 108 -14.81 0.97 16.69
N SER A 109 -13.85 0.11 16.40
CA SER A 109 -12.57 0.51 15.82
C SER A 109 -12.51 0.19 14.33
N SER A 110 -11.99 1.14 13.55
CA SER A 110 -11.77 1.00 12.13
C SER A 110 -10.28 0.92 11.82
N TYR A 111 -9.89 -0.02 10.96
CA TYR A 111 -8.51 -0.14 10.52
C TYR A 111 -8.42 -0.75 9.12
N MET A 112 -7.29 -0.49 8.46
CA MET A 112 -6.97 -1.06 7.16
C MET A 112 -5.54 -1.60 7.21
N THR A 113 -5.31 -2.76 6.61
CA THR A 113 -3.99 -3.39 6.56
C THR A 113 -3.73 -4.02 5.20
N ALA A 114 -2.48 -4.01 4.78
CA ALA A 114 -2.04 -4.70 3.57
C ALA A 114 -0.72 -5.42 3.81
N LEU A 115 -0.61 -6.63 3.29
CA LEU A 115 0.61 -7.41 3.21
C LEU A 115 0.99 -7.57 1.74
N THR A 116 2.20 -7.16 1.39
CA THR A 116 2.72 -7.25 0.03
C THR A 116 3.97 -8.12 -0.01
N ALA A 117 3.99 -9.09 -0.90
CA ALA A 117 5.17 -9.84 -1.30
C ALA A 117 5.69 -9.30 -2.63
N SER A 118 6.99 -9.07 -2.74
CA SER A 118 7.63 -8.43 -3.88
C SER A 118 8.79 -9.26 -4.40
N TYR A 119 8.96 -9.24 -5.71
CA TYR A 119 10.12 -9.82 -6.38
C TYR A 119 10.58 -8.90 -7.51
N GLY A 120 11.90 -8.69 -7.60
CA GLY A 120 12.50 -7.94 -8.69
C GLY A 120 13.78 -8.59 -9.18
N THR A 121 14.00 -8.54 -10.49
CA THR A 121 15.20 -9.11 -11.11
C THR A 121 15.67 -8.28 -12.30
N GLN A 122 16.98 -8.35 -12.58
CA GLN A 122 17.56 -7.74 -13.75
C GLN A 122 17.29 -8.57 -14.99
N LEU A 123 16.87 -7.91 -16.07
CA LEU A 123 16.85 -8.49 -17.43
C LEU A 123 18.18 -8.28 -18.13
N SER A 124 18.89 -7.22 -17.77
CA SER A 124 20.23 -6.86 -18.27
C SER A 124 20.86 -5.89 -17.26
N GLU A 125 22.15 -5.54 -17.47
CA GLU A 125 22.88 -4.59 -16.60
C GLU A 125 22.14 -3.25 -16.37
N ASN A 126 21.26 -2.87 -17.28
CA ASN A 126 20.57 -1.58 -17.25
C ASN A 126 19.04 -1.68 -17.29
N GLN A 127 18.47 -2.87 -17.20
CA GLN A 127 17.01 -3.06 -17.22
C GLN A 127 16.58 -4.06 -16.14
N SER A 128 15.47 -3.77 -15.49
CA SER A 128 14.86 -4.65 -14.49
C SER A 128 13.34 -4.68 -14.63
N ILE A 129 12.78 -5.77 -14.14
CA ILE A 129 11.34 -5.95 -13.97
C ILE A 129 11.06 -6.38 -12.53
N GLY A 130 9.87 -6.13 -12.09
CA GLY A 130 9.41 -6.59 -10.79
C GLY A 130 7.91 -6.77 -10.73
N MET A 131 7.48 -7.50 -9.72
CA MET A 131 6.08 -7.76 -9.46
C MET A 131 5.80 -7.75 -7.96
N ASN A 132 4.58 -7.37 -7.61
CA ASN A 132 4.03 -7.51 -6.27
C ASN A 132 2.77 -8.36 -6.31
N PHE A 133 2.56 -9.09 -5.23
CA PHE A 133 1.27 -9.65 -4.86
C PHE A 133 0.87 -9.08 -3.50
N LYS A 134 -0.33 -8.50 -3.43
CA LYS A 134 -0.89 -7.85 -2.25
C LYS A 134 -2.14 -8.58 -1.79
N VAL A 135 -2.26 -8.75 -0.48
CA VAL A 135 -3.52 -9.08 0.18
C VAL A 135 -3.82 -7.97 1.17
N PHE A 136 -5.01 -7.44 1.15
CA PHE A 136 -5.40 -6.36 2.03
C PHE A 136 -6.76 -6.58 2.65
N HIS A 137 -6.91 -6.07 3.87
CA HIS A 137 -8.14 -6.16 4.65
C HIS A 137 -8.51 -4.77 5.14
N GLN A 138 -9.79 -4.46 5.03
CA GLN A 138 -10.38 -3.19 5.46
C GLN A 138 -11.56 -3.51 6.38
N LYS A 139 -11.52 -2.95 7.61
CA LYS A 139 -12.62 -2.97 8.55
C LYS A 139 -13.06 -1.54 8.80
N LEU A 140 -14.26 -1.17 8.37
CA LEU A 140 -14.79 0.19 8.47
C LEU A 140 -15.71 0.36 9.68
N ALA A 141 -16.46 -0.70 10.05
CA ALA A 141 -17.35 -0.69 11.19
C ALA A 141 -17.51 -2.10 11.76
N ASP A 142 -18.19 -2.24 12.89
CA ASP A 142 -18.69 -3.53 13.38
C ASP A 142 -20.08 -3.82 12.80
N GLY A 143 -20.42 -5.10 12.66
CA GLY A 143 -21.70 -5.51 12.05
C GLY A 143 -22.95 -5.04 12.83
N SER A 144 -22.79 -4.68 14.11
CA SER A 144 -23.85 -4.08 14.91
C SER A 144 -24.15 -2.63 14.52
N ALA A 145 -23.14 -1.89 14.05
CA ALA A 145 -23.29 -0.51 13.59
C ALA A 145 -24.04 -0.39 12.27
N THR A 146 -24.11 -1.50 11.49
CA THR A 146 -24.77 -1.58 10.20
C THR A 146 -26.00 -2.48 10.21
N ALA A 147 -26.61 -2.69 11.37
CA ALA A 147 -27.70 -3.68 11.56
C ALA A 147 -28.94 -3.50 10.65
N ASN A 148 -29.08 -2.32 10.06
CA ASN A 148 -30.16 -2.00 9.12
C ASN A 148 -29.72 -1.99 7.63
N GLU A 149 -28.45 -2.25 7.35
CA GLU A 149 -27.91 -2.25 5.98
C GLU A 149 -27.52 -3.68 5.55
N SER A 150 -27.85 -4.01 4.31
CA SER A 150 -27.41 -5.28 3.72
C SER A 150 -25.94 -5.15 3.31
N GLY A 151 -25.06 -5.96 3.90
CA GLY A 151 -23.66 -5.99 3.54
C GLY A 151 -22.73 -6.19 4.73
N LYS A 152 -21.44 -6.31 4.45
CA LYS A 152 -20.40 -6.47 5.46
C LYS A 152 -19.57 -5.20 5.56
N PRO A 153 -19.34 -4.65 6.77
CA PRO A 153 -18.53 -3.46 6.95
C PRO A 153 -17.02 -3.75 6.86
N TYR A 154 -16.64 -4.88 6.30
CA TYR A 154 -15.25 -5.28 6.09
C TYR A 154 -15.09 -6.00 4.75
N SER A 155 -13.93 -5.85 4.14
CA SER A 155 -13.53 -6.54 2.91
C SER A 155 -12.11 -7.12 3.04
N THR A 156 -11.86 -8.21 2.34
CA THR A 156 -10.53 -8.79 2.17
C THR A 156 -10.34 -9.13 0.71
N ASP A 157 -9.37 -8.49 0.08
CA ASP A 157 -9.15 -8.55 -1.35
C ASP A 157 -7.66 -8.68 -1.68
N PHE A 158 -7.36 -8.85 -2.96
CA PHE A 158 -5.99 -8.96 -3.45
C PHE A 158 -5.76 -8.06 -4.66
N ALA A 159 -4.49 -7.71 -4.86
CA ALA A 159 -4.06 -6.95 -6.04
C ALA A 159 -2.65 -7.36 -6.47
N PHE A 160 -2.32 -7.03 -7.72
CA PHE A 160 -1.01 -7.21 -8.31
C PHE A 160 -0.45 -5.88 -8.77
N ASP A 161 0.88 -5.76 -8.71
CA ASP A 161 1.60 -4.69 -9.38
C ASP A 161 2.63 -5.29 -10.33
N VAL A 162 2.94 -4.56 -11.38
CA VAL A 162 4.05 -4.83 -12.28
C VAL A 162 4.86 -3.58 -12.48
N GLY A 163 6.18 -3.74 -12.51
CA GLY A 163 7.11 -2.65 -12.70
C GLY A 163 8.14 -2.93 -13.77
N TYR A 164 8.60 -1.89 -14.40
CA TYR A 164 9.74 -1.89 -15.30
C TYR A 164 10.63 -0.68 -14.98
N MET A 165 11.94 -0.90 -15.01
CA MET A 165 12.90 0.17 -14.81
C MET A 165 14.06 0.03 -15.81
N LYS A 166 14.53 1.18 -16.30
CA LYS A 166 15.66 1.26 -17.21
C LYS A 166 16.61 2.39 -16.84
N LYS A 167 17.89 2.05 -16.74
CA LYS A 167 19.00 2.99 -16.61
C LYS A 167 19.59 3.27 -17.99
N PHE A 168 19.95 4.52 -18.28
CA PHE A 168 20.52 4.91 -19.57
C PHE A 168 21.48 6.10 -19.45
N GLY A 169 22.17 6.40 -20.55
CA GLY A 169 23.25 7.39 -20.58
C GLY A 169 24.63 6.73 -20.43
N LYS A 170 25.71 7.51 -20.66
CA LYS A 170 27.08 6.97 -20.71
C LYS A 170 27.57 6.36 -19.39
N ARG A 171 26.93 6.69 -18.25
CA ARG A 171 27.26 6.22 -16.91
C ARG A 171 25.99 5.80 -16.14
N ASN A 172 24.93 5.41 -16.85
CA ASN A 172 23.63 5.07 -16.26
C ASN A 172 23.07 6.21 -15.37
N GLN A 173 23.38 7.47 -15.70
CA GLN A 173 22.99 8.61 -14.88
C GLN A 173 21.53 9.01 -15.01
N HIS A 174 20.81 8.46 -15.95
CA HIS A 174 19.38 8.67 -16.10
C HIS A 174 18.63 7.37 -15.80
N GLN A 175 17.48 7.50 -15.17
CA GLN A 175 16.61 6.37 -14.89
C GLN A 175 15.19 6.68 -15.36
N PHE A 176 14.55 5.68 -15.92
CA PHE A 176 13.14 5.68 -16.29
C PHE A 176 12.46 4.52 -15.58
N GLY A 177 11.32 4.79 -14.93
CA GLY A 177 10.50 3.80 -14.29
C GLY A 177 9.06 3.87 -14.77
N LEU A 178 8.44 2.72 -14.91
CA LEU A 178 7.02 2.54 -15.16
C LEU A 178 6.49 1.53 -14.15
N ALA A 179 5.37 1.84 -13.51
CA ALA A 179 4.67 0.91 -12.64
C ALA A 179 3.16 0.97 -12.92
N ILE A 180 2.54 -0.19 -12.98
CA ILE A 180 1.09 -0.34 -12.98
C ILE A 180 0.77 -1.04 -11.67
N GLN A 181 -0.05 -0.39 -10.83
CA GLN A 181 -0.28 -0.81 -9.46
C GLN A 181 -1.76 -1.08 -9.20
N ASN A 182 -1.99 -1.91 -8.18
CA ASN A 182 -3.32 -2.21 -7.65
C ASN A 182 -4.27 -2.80 -8.71
N ILE A 183 -3.76 -3.71 -9.53
CA ILE A 183 -4.57 -4.47 -10.49
C ILE A 183 -5.28 -5.57 -9.71
N GLY A 184 -6.58 -5.44 -9.51
CA GLY A 184 -7.38 -6.39 -8.73
C GLY A 184 -8.86 -6.39 -9.13
N PRO A 185 -9.66 -7.25 -8.52
CA PRO A 185 -11.11 -7.23 -8.70
C PRO A 185 -11.73 -5.96 -8.11
N PRO A 186 -12.96 -5.59 -8.49
CA PRO A 186 -13.71 -4.57 -7.79
C PRO A 186 -13.95 -4.98 -6.34
N ILE A 187 -13.97 -4.00 -5.42
CA ILE A 187 -14.18 -4.22 -4.00
C ILE A 187 -15.62 -3.86 -3.66
N ASP A 188 -16.36 -4.80 -3.09
CA ASP A 188 -17.73 -4.60 -2.65
C ASP A 188 -17.77 -4.62 -1.10
N PHE A 189 -18.17 -3.51 -0.49
CA PHE A 189 -18.39 -3.39 0.96
C PHE A 189 -19.83 -3.62 1.37
N LEU A 190 -20.76 -3.14 0.56
CA LEU A 190 -22.20 -3.24 0.76
C LEU A 190 -22.81 -3.78 -0.53
N ASP A 191 -23.78 -4.68 -0.42
CA ASP A 191 -24.57 -5.06 -1.57
C ASP A 191 -25.25 -3.79 -2.09
N ALA A 192 -24.76 -3.25 -3.20
CA ALA A 192 -25.47 -2.20 -3.90
C ALA A 192 -26.83 -2.77 -4.27
N GLU A 193 -27.90 -2.26 -3.72
CA GLU A 193 -29.25 -2.59 -4.14
C GLU A 193 -29.36 -2.41 -5.67
N GLN A 194 -29.70 -3.53 -6.36
CA GLN A 194 -30.03 -3.53 -7.78
C GLN A 194 -31.36 -2.83 -8.04
#